data_71f657b8d4ee06a1cfa93287a7bf31d4
#
_entry.id   71f657b8d4ee06a1cfa93287a7bf31d4
#
_cell.length_a   1.000
_cell.length_b   1.000
_cell.length_c   1.000
_cell.angle_alpha   90.00
_cell.angle_beta   90.00
_cell.angle_gamma   90.00
#
_symmetry.space_group_name_H-M   'P 1'
#
loop_
_entity.id
_entity.type
_entity.pdbx_description
1 polymer ?
#
loop_
_entity_poly.entity_id
_entity_poly.type
_entity_poly.pdbx_seq_one_letter_code
_entity_poly.pdbx_strand_id
1 'polypeptide(L)'
;KQCDYMFANPPFGVEWKNQENFVKNEYKSGFNGRFGAGLPRINDGSLLFLQTMISKMQDPAKEENKGRGSRIAVVFNGSPLFTGDAGSGESNIRRWIIENDWLEAVIALPDQMFYNTGIYTYIWLVSNQKAENRKGKVQLIDATSHYQKMAKSLGNKRNELSEAHIEDITKLYSNF
;
A
#
# COMPACT_ATOMS: atom_id res chain seq x y z
N LYS A 1 -17.08 -5.46 -8.96
CA LYS A 1 -16.21 -6.58 -9.29
C LYS A 1 -15.11 -6.67 -8.25
N GLN A 2 -14.87 -7.88 -7.71
CA GLN A 2 -13.81 -8.20 -6.75
C GLN A 2 -12.62 -8.81 -7.49
N CYS A 3 -11.43 -8.78 -6.89
CA CYS A 3 -10.17 -9.25 -7.49
C CYS A 3 -9.39 -10.12 -6.49
N ASP A 4 -8.78 -11.22 -6.96
CA ASP A 4 -7.89 -12.06 -6.15
C ASP A 4 -6.56 -11.34 -5.86
N TYR A 5 -5.99 -10.69 -6.88
CA TYR A 5 -4.73 -9.94 -6.81
C TYR A 5 -4.89 -8.54 -7.39
N MET A 6 -4.29 -7.57 -6.72
CA MET A 6 -4.28 -6.19 -7.19
C MET A 6 -2.88 -5.60 -7.05
N PHE A 7 -2.38 -5.01 -8.14
CA PHE A 7 -1.10 -4.31 -8.18
C PHE A 7 -1.34 -2.87 -8.60
N ALA A 8 -0.74 -1.91 -7.89
CA ALA A 8 -0.84 -0.51 -8.24
C ALA A 8 0.44 0.26 -7.92
N ASN A 9 0.73 1.22 -8.78
CA ASN A 9 1.68 2.29 -8.54
C ASN A 9 0.94 3.62 -8.77
N PRO A 10 0.13 4.06 -7.79
CA PRO A 10 -0.62 5.30 -7.92
C PRO A 10 0.32 6.50 -7.90
N PRO A 11 -0.08 7.63 -8.48
CA PRO A 11 0.73 8.84 -8.43
C PRO A 11 0.91 9.31 -6.99
N PHE A 12 2.14 9.73 -6.64
CA PHE A 12 2.49 10.16 -5.29
C PHE A 12 2.05 11.60 -5.04
N GLY A 13 1.48 11.88 -3.86
CA GLY A 13 1.13 13.21 -3.40
C GLY A 13 0.10 13.95 -4.27
N VAL A 14 -0.82 13.24 -4.90
CA VAL A 14 -1.84 13.85 -5.74
C VAL A 14 -2.96 14.44 -4.90
N GLU A 15 -3.25 15.71 -5.15
CA GLU A 15 -4.38 16.42 -4.56
C GLU A 15 -5.72 15.86 -5.09
N TRP A 16 -6.68 15.69 -4.18
CA TRP A 16 -8.03 15.20 -4.52
C TRP A 16 -9.14 16.24 -4.30
N LYS A 17 -8.77 17.53 -4.25
CA LYS A 17 -9.71 18.64 -4.02
C LYS A 17 -10.87 18.65 -5.01
N ASN A 18 -10.62 18.35 -6.27
CA ASN A 18 -11.68 18.32 -7.30
C ASN A 18 -12.74 17.24 -7.04
N GLN A 19 -12.40 16.19 -6.31
CA GLN A 19 -13.29 15.09 -5.93
C GLN A 19 -13.79 15.19 -4.49
N GLU A 20 -13.44 16.26 -3.77
CA GLU A 20 -13.65 16.41 -2.33
C GLU A 20 -15.10 16.16 -1.92
N ASN A 21 -16.05 16.80 -2.59
CA ASN A 21 -17.49 16.67 -2.27
C ASN A 21 -17.97 15.23 -2.46
N PHE A 22 -17.51 14.57 -3.53
CA PHE A 22 -17.87 13.18 -3.82
C PHE A 22 -17.30 12.23 -2.76
N VAL A 23 -16.03 12.36 -2.46
CA VAL A 23 -15.32 11.53 -1.46
C VAL A 23 -15.90 11.75 -0.06
N LYS A 24 -16.18 13.01 0.34
CA LYS A 24 -16.79 13.33 1.63
C LYS A 24 -18.22 12.79 1.75
N ASN A 25 -19.00 12.82 0.68
CA ASN A 25 -20.34 12.24 0.69
C ASN A 25 -20.30 10.72 0.84
N GLU A 26 -19.36 10.06 0.18
CA GLU A 26 -19.18 8.62 0.33
C GLU A 26 -18.67 8.25 1.75
N TYR A 27 -17.76 9.06 2.32
CA TYR A 27 -17.31 8.90 3.71
C TYR A 27 -18.46 8.93 4.72
N LYS A 28 -19.46 9.80 4.53
CA LYS A 28 -20.65 9.86 5.40
C LYS A 28 -21.46 8.55 5.43
N SER A 29 -21.32 7.71 4.43
CA SER A 29 -21.93 6.38 4.40
C SER A 29 -21.21 5.34 5.27
N GLY A 30 -20.12 5.76 5.95
CA GLY A 30 -19.31 4.87 6.77
C GLY A 30 -18.76 3.69 5.96
N PHE A 31 -18.75 2.51 6.55
CA PHE A 31 -18.26 1.30 5.89
C PHE A 31 -19.20 0.71 4.83
N ASN A 32 -20.35 1.33 4.55
CA ASN A 32 -21.13 1.06 3.34
C ASN A 32 -20.49 1.70 2.10
N GLY A 33 -19.62 2.69 2.28
CA GLY A 33 -18.76 3.27 1.26
C GLY A 33 -17.32 2.78 1.36
N ARG A 34 -16.46 3.26 0.47
CA ARG A 34 -15.04 2.87 0.42
C ARG A 34 -14.18 3.52 1.51
N PHE A 35 -14.59 4.69 2.00
CA PHE A 35 -13.74 5.59 2.78
C PHE A 35 -14.11 5.66 4.26
N GLY A 36 -14.86 4.70 4.76
CA GLY A 36 -15.37 4.69 6.14
C GLY A 36 -14.32 4.74 7.24
N ALA A 37 -13.10 4.31 6.96
CA ALA A 37 -12.01 4.32 7.93
C ALA A 37 -11.45 5.73 8.20
N GLY A 38 -11.55 6.65 7.24
CA GLY A 38 -11.06 8.03 7.37
C GLY A 38 -10.74 8.66 6.03
N LEU A 39 -10.51 9.97 6.05
CA LEU A 39 -10.09 10.73 4.89
C LEU A 39 -8.67 11.27 5.11
N PRO A 40 -7.73 11.05 4.19
CA PRO A 40 -6.42 11.68 4.26
C PRO A 40 -6.53 13.18 3.96
N ARG A 41 -5.48 13.94 4.21
CA ARG A 41 -5.40 15.35 3.83
C ARG A 41 -5.62 15.56 2.34
N ILE A 42 -6.18 16.71 1.97
CA ILE A 42 -6.60 17.02 0.58
C ILE A 42 -5.44 16.94 -0.42
N ASN A 43 -4.24 17.29 -0.02
CA ASN A 43 -3.07 17.31 -0.91
C ASN A 43 -2.36 15.95 -1.08
N ASP A 44 -2.92 14.87 -0.51
CA ASP A 44 -2.38 13.50 -0.69
C ASP A 44 -3.47 12.44 -0.65
N GLY A 45 -3.90 12.01 -1.83
CA GLY A 45 -4.93 10.98 -2.03
C GLY A 45 -4.43 9.54 -1.96
N SER A 46 -3.16 9.27 -1.64
CA SER A 46 -2.57 7.93 -1.67
C SER A 46 -3.41 6.89 -0.90
N LEU A 47 -3.86 7.23 0.30
CA LEU A 47 -4.67 6.31 1.11
C LEU A 47 -6.11 6.15 0.60
N LEU A 48 -6.62 7.04 -0.25
CA LEU A 48 -7.90 6.81 -0.95
C LEU A 48 -7.77 5.70 -2.01
N PHE A 49 -6.63 5.64 -2.71
CA PHE A 49 -6.34 4.53 -3.62
C PHE A 49 -6.33 3.21 -2.86
N LEU A 50 -5.63 3.14 -1.73
CA LEU A 50 -5.57 1.92 -0.93
C LEU A 50 -6.95 1.48 -0.41
N GLN A 51 -7.74 2.39 0.15
CA GLN A 51 -9.10 2.10 0.60
C GLN A 51 -9.99 1.62 -0.57
N THR A 52 -9.82 2.21 -1.76
CA THR A 52 -10.53 1.75 -2.96
C THR A 52 -10.11 0.33 -3.35
N MET A 53 -8.83 -0.02 -3.27
CA MET A 53 -8.36 -1.39 -3.54
C MET A 53 -8.91 -2.36 -2.49
N ILE A 54 -8.86 -2.01 -1.20
CA ILE A 54 -9.40 -2.82 -0.10
C ILE A 54 -10.89 -3.09 -0.31
N SER A 55 -11.66 -2.10 -0.79
CA SER A 55 -13.09 -2.29 -1.09
C SER A 55 -13.37 -3.29 -2.22
N LYS A 56 -12.35 -3.69 -2.97
CA LYS A 56 -12.42 -4.71 -4.05
C LYS A 56 -11.87 -6.06 -3.65
N MET A 57 -11.43 -6.22 -2.40
CA MET A 57 -11.02 -7.53 -1.90
C MET A 57 -12.21 -8.48 -1.84
N GLN A 58 -11.95 -9.75 -2.09
CA GLN A 58 -12.91 -10.81 -1.85
C GLN A 58 -13.06 -11.02 -0.35
N ASP A 59 -14.28 -11.23 0.08
CA ASP A 59 -14.56 -11.59 1.47
C ASP A 59 -14.41 -13.10 1.65
N PRO A 60 -13.39 -13.60 2.40
CA PRO A 60 -13.20 -15.03 2.60
C PRO A 60 -14.35 -15.71 3.35
N ALA A 61 -15.18 -14.95 4.09
CA ALA A 61 -16.33 -15.49 4.81
C ALA A 61 -17.52 -15.82 3.91
N LYS A 62 -17.56 -15.27 2.68
CA LYS A 62 -18.63 -15.56 1.74
C LYS A 62 -18.46 -16.95 1.13
N GLU A 63 -19.53 -17.72 1.11
CA GLU A 63 -19.56 -19.08 0.57
C GLU A 63 -19.09 -19.14 -0.90
N GLU A 64 -19.50 -18.15 -1.72
CA GLU A 64 -19.11 -18.04 -3.14
C GLU A 64 -17.58 -17.95 -3.33
N ASN A 65 -16.86 -17.39 -2.36
CA ASN A 65 -15.41 -17.23 -2.40
C ASN A 65 -14.65 -18.46 -1.90
N LYS A 66 -15.32 -19.44 -1.32
CA LYS A 66 -14.75 -20.71 -0.83
C LYS A 66 -13.52 -20.49 0.09
N GLY A 67 -13.60 -19.53 0.98
CA GLY A 67 -12.52 -19.17 1.89
C GLY A 67 -11.36 -18.38 1.25
N ARG A 68 -11.48 -17.98 -0.01
CA ARG A 68 -10.42 -17.18 -0.69
C ARG A 68 -10.56 -15.71 -0.36
N GLY A 69 -9.46 -15.10 0.05
CA GLY A 69 -9.31 -13.65 0.18
C GLY A 69 -8.56 -13.04 -1.00
N SER A 70 -8.05 -11.85 -0.79
CA SER A 70 -7.31 -11.08 -1.79
C SER A 70 -5.94 -10.64 -1.26
N ARG A 71 -5.04 -10.35 -2.21
CA ARG A 71 -3.74 -9.77 -1.91
C ARG A 71 -3.50 -8.54 -2.76
N ILE A 72 -3.02 -7.48 -2.12
CA ILE A 72 -2.70 -6.20 -2.73
C ILE A 72 -1.20 -5.95 -2.59
N ALA A 73 -0.56 -5.48 -3.65
CA ALA A 73 0.74 -4.86 -3.59
C ALA A 73 0.65 -3.45 -4.17
N VAL A 74 0.99 -2.45 -3.38
CA VAL A 74 0.90 -1.05 -3.79
C VAL A 74 2.16 -0.30 -3.43
N VAL A 75 2.65 0.52 -4.36
CA VAL A 75 3.84 1.35 -4.16
C VAL A 75 3.41 2.72 -3.65
N PHE A 76 4.01 3.17 -2.56
CA PHE A 76 3.79 4.49 -1.99
C PHE A 76 5.11 5.23 -1.73
N ASN A 77 5.02 6.55 -1.59
CA ASN A 77 6.04 7.35 -0.91
C ASN A 77 5.93 7.18 0.62
N GLY A 78 6.73 7.89 1.40
CA GLY A 78 6.70 7.80 2.86
C GLY A 78 5.43 8.38 3.52
N SER A 79 4.68 9.22 2.82
CA SER A 79 3.54 9.94 3.41
C SER A 79 2.47 9.01 4.05
N PRO A 80 2.01 7.93 3.40
CA PRO A 80 1.06 7.00 4.01
C PRO A 80 1.54 6.36 5.33
N LEU A 81 2.85 6.22 5.53
CA LEU A 81 3.43 5.67 6.76
C LEU A 81 3.54 6.72 7.87
N PHE A 82 3.99 7.93 7.53
CA PHE A 82 4.51 8.87 8.52
C PHE A 82 3.63 10.10 8.74
N THR A 83 2.66 10.37 7.87
CA THR A 83 1.80 11.55 7.97
C THR A 83 0.58 11.32 8.84
N GLY A 84 0.17 12.38 9.52
CA GLY A 84 -1.04 12.44 10.33
C GLY A 84 -0.82 12.05 11.79
N ASP A 85 -1.21 12.99 12.68
CA ASP A 85 -1.17 12.79 14.13
C ASP A 85 -2.24 11.77 14.58
N ALA A 86 -2.14 11.34 15.82
CA ALA A 86 -3.11 10.42 16.41
C ALA A 86 -4.54 10.98 16.29
N GLY A 87 -5.45 10.16 15.75
CA GLY A 87 -6.84 10.55 15.50
C GLY A 87 -7.08 11.27 14.16
N SER A 88 -6.04 11.60 13.39
CA SER A 88 -6.20 12.10 12.02
C SER A 88 -6.76 11.04 11.07
N GLY A 89 -7.22 11.46 9.89
CA GLY A 89 -7.74 10.54 8.90
C GLY A 89 -6.72 9.49 8.48
N GLU A 90 -5.47 9.86 8.25
CA GLU A 90 -4.38 8.95 7.91
C GLU A 90 -4.09 7.95 9.03
N SER A 91 -4.04 8.43 10.27
CA SER A 91 -3.85 7.58 11.46
C SER A 91 -4.99 6.57 11.62
N ASN A 92 -6.24 7.01 11.43
CA ASN A 92 -7.41 6.14 11.52
C ASN A 92 -7.43 5.07 10.42
N ILE A 93 -7.03 5.41 9.18
CA ILE A 93 -6.92 4.45 8.09
C ILE A 93 -5.85 3.40 8.39
N ARG A 94 -4.65 3.80 8.86
CA ARG A 94 -3.61 2.86 9.28
C ARG A 94 -4.09 1.94 10.40
N ARG A 95 -4.71 2.52 11.43
CA ARG A 95 -5.29 1.75 12.53
C ARG A 95 -6.28 0.70 12.03
N TRP A 96 -7.21 1.10 11.17
CA TRP A 96 -8.20 0.20 10.59
C TRP A 96 -7.57 -0.98 9.85
N ILE A 97 -6.54 -0.74 9.03
CA ILE A 97 -5.84 -1.78 8.30
C ILE A 97 -5.10 -2.74 9.24
N ILE A 98 -4.48 -2.21 10.30
CA ILE A 98 -3.73 -3.00 11.28
C ILE A 98 -4.66 -3.79 12.20
N GLU A 99 -5.73 -3.17 12.71
CA GLU A 99 -6.71 -3.84 13.59
C GLU A 99 -7.47 -4.97 12.89
N ASN A 100 -7.66 -4.87 11.57
CA ASN A 100 -8.20 -5.97 10.76
C ASN A 100 -7.14 -7.02 10.37
N ASP A 101 -5.92 -6.85 10.81
CA ASP A 101 -4.80 -7.74 10.50
C ASP A 101 -4.54 -7.91 8.99
N TRP A 102 -4.72 -6.84 8.21
CA TRP A 102 -4.55 -6.90 6.75
C TRP A 102 -3.16 -6.49 6.28
N LEU A 103 -2.42 -5.64 7.01
CA LEU A 103 -1.07 -5.26 6.63
C LEU A 103 -0.12 -6.44 6.87
N GLU A 104 0.38 -7.03 5.79
CA GLU A 104 1.25 -8.22 5.83
C GLU A 104 2.74 -7.83 5.89
N ALA A 105 3.15 -6.90 5.03
CA ALA A 105 4.53 -6.41 5.02
C ALA A 105 4.63 -4.99 4.46
N VAL A 106 5.70 -4.29 4.86
CA VAL A 106 6.17 -3.05 4.26
C VAL A 106 7.63 -3.24 3.84
N ILE A 107 7.94 -3.00 2.56
CA ILE A 107 9.27 -3.15 1.99
C ILE A 107 9.76 -1.75 1.61
N ALA A 108 10.80 -1.26 2.28
CA ALA A 108 11.46 -0.01 1.91
C ALA A 108 12.39 -0.27 0.70
N LEU A 109 12.15 0.43 -0.40
CA LEU A 109 12.95 0.35 -1.61
C LEU A 109 14.03 1.44 -1.64
N PRO A 110 15.10 1.29 -2.44
CA PRO A 110 16.09 2.33 -2.66
C PRO A 110 15.45 3.63 -3.17
N ASP A 111 16.14 4.74 -2.97
CA ASP A 111 15.80 6.00 -3.62
C ASP A 111 16.08 5.94 -5.15
N GLN A 112 15.65 6.97 -5.86
CA GLN A 112 15.92 7.12 -7.30
C GLN A 112 15.51 5.91 -8.17
N MET A 113 14.47 5.18 -7.75
CA MET A 113 13.91 4.03 -8.47
C MET A 113 12.90 4.43 -9.55
N PHE A 114 12.39 5.66 -9.54
CA PHE A 114 11.31 6.13 -10.42
C PHE A 114 11.73 7.34 -11.24
N TYR A 115 11.16 7.45 -12.46
CA TYR A 115 11.54 8.44 -13.47
C TYR A 115 11.41 9.89 -13.00
N ASN A 116 10.34 10.21 -12.28
CA ASN A 116 9.95 11.58 -11.94
C ASN A 116 10.20 11.96 -10.47
N THR A 117 10.81 11.09 -9.69
CA THR A 117 11.09 11.35 -8.27
C THR A 117 12.36 10.64 -7.80
N GLY A 118 13.11 11.29 -6.93
CA GLY A 118 14.30 10.72 -6.28
C GLY A 118 14.06 10.22 -4.86
N ILE A 119 12.80 10.17 -4.39
CA ILE A 119 12.48 9.80 -3.01
C ILE A 119 12.52 8.30 -2.77
N TYR A 120 12.66 7.90 -1.51
CA TYR A 120 12.40 6.52 -1.07
C TYR A 120 10.94 6.16 -1.27
N THR A 121 10.71 4.92 -1.67
CA THR A 121 9.37 4.37 -1.86
C THR A 121 9.20 3.08 -1.08
N TYR A 122 7.96 2.70 -0.86
CA TYR A 122 7.60 1.57 -0.01
C TYR A 122 6.56 0.72 -0.71
N ILE A 123 6.78 -0.59 -0.78
CA ILE A 123 5.74 -1.52 -1.20
C ILE A 123 4.96 -1.95 0.04
N TRP A 124 3.65 -1.73 0.04
CA TRP A 124 2.76 -2.29 1.04
C TRP A 124 2.14 -3.57 0.51
N LEU A 125 2.29 -4.64 1.25
CA LEU A 125 1.58 -5.89 1.00
C LEU A 125 0.41 -5.99 1.98
N VAL A 126 -0.80 -6.05 1.44
CA VAL A 126 -2.04 -6.10 2.20
C VAL A 126 -2.81 -7.36 1.79
N SER A 127 -3.27 -8.14 2.75
CA SER A 127 -4.03 -9.36 2.51
C SER A 127 -5.08 -9.55 3.59
N ASN A 128 -6.29 -9.89 3.21
CA ASN A 128 -7.32 -10.31 4.16
C ASN A 128 -7.34 -11.84 4.37
N GLN A 129 -6.28 -12.52 3.93
CA GLN A 129 -6.07 -13.94 4.14
C GLN A 129 -4.57 -14.21 4.35
N LYS A 130 -4.04 -13.74 5.47
CA LYS A 130 -2.66 -14.03 5.87
C LYS A 130 -2.47 -15.51 6.19
N ALA A 131 -1.26 -16.02 5.90
CA ALA A 131 -0.82 -17.33 6.41
C ALA A 131 -0.77 -17.33 7.94
N GLU A 132 -0.96 -18.48 8.57
CA GLU A 132 -1.06 -18.62 10.03
C GLU A 132 0.16 -18.04 10.78
N ASN A 133 1.38 -18.25 10.26
CA ASN A 133 2.60 -17.71 10.85
C ASN A 133 2.71 -16.18 10.75
N ARG A 134 1.89 -15.52 9.90
CA ARG A 134 1.87 -14.07 9.66
C ARG A 134 0.72 -13.35 10.37
N LYS A 135 -0.25 -14.07 10.92
CA LYS A 135 -1.37 -13.47 11.64
C LYS A 135 -0.91 -12.68 12.85
N GLY A 136 -1.50 -11.50 13.05
CA GLY A 136 -1.15 -10.57 14.14
C GLY A 136 0.24 -9.93 14.02
N LYS A 137 0.89 -10.04 12.87
CA LYS A 137 2.25 -9.52 12.65
C LYS A 137 2.33 -8.70 11.36
N VAL A 138 3.28 -7.76 11.34
CA VAL A 138 3.66 -7.00 10.14
C VAL A 138 5.17 -7.16 9.96
N GLN A 139 5.59 -7.63 8.80
CA GLN A 139 7.01 -7.73 8.46
C GLN A 139 7.51 -6.40 7.90
N LEU A 140 8.61 -5.88 8.44
CA LEU A 140 9.31 -4.72 7.90
C LEU A 140 10.59 -5.19 7.22
N ILE A 141 10.76 -4.86 5.94
CA ILE A 141 11.94 -5.24 5.15
C ILE A 141 12.63 -3.96 4.69
N ASP A 142 13.87 -3.79 5.11
CA ASP A 142 14.74 -2.73 4.61
C ASP A 142 15.53 -3.25 3.40
N ALA A 143 15.10 -2.88 2.21
CA ALA A 143 15.77 -3.17 0.95
C ALA A 143 16.45 -1.93 0.35
N THR A 144 16.66 -0.87 1.13
CA THR A 144 17.21 0.40 0.63
C THR A 144 18.64 0.29 0.08
N SER A 145 19.38 -0.74 0.47
CA SER A 145 20.73 -1.04 -0.04
C SER A 145 20.75 -2.02 -1.22
N HIS A 146 19.60 -2.61 -1.59
CA HIS A 146 19.50 -3.59 -2.68
C HIS A 146 19.31 -2.88 -4.02
N TYR A 147 20.37 -2.35 -4.60
CA TYR A 147 20.31 -1.72 -5.92
C TYR A 147 21.66 -1.76 -6.64
N GLN A 148 21.61 -1.55 -7.93
CA GLN A 148 22.76 -1.20 -8.76
C GLN A 148 22.50 0.11 -9.49
N LYS A 149 23.56 0.81 -9.84
CA LYS A 149 23.47 2.02 -10.66
C LYS A 149 23.13 1.65 -12.09
N MET A 150 22.18 2.38 -12.69
CA MET A 150 21.91 2.26 -14.12
C MET A 150 23.09 2.78 -14.93
N ALA A 151 23.37 2.15 -16.06
CA ALA A 151 24.41 2.61 -17.02
C ALA A 151 24.07 4.01 -17.57
N LYS A 152 22.79 4.30 -17.75
CA LYS A 152 22.28 5.62 -18.19
C LYS A 152 21.05 5.98 -17.35
N SER A 153 21.05 7.15 -16.75
CA SER A 153 19.91 7.64 -15.98
C SER A 153 18.72 7.96 -16.89
N LEU A 154 17.52 7.75 -16.36
CA LEU A 154 16.25 8.12 -16.98
C LEU A 154 15.53 9.13 -16.07
N GLY A 155 15.75 10.42 -16.33
CA GLY A 155 15.28 11.47 -15.43
C GLY A 155 15.90 11.34 -14.04
N ASN A 156 15.06 11.26 -13.00
CA ASN A 156 15.49 11.04 -11.61
C ASN A 156 15.81 9.57 -11.30
N LYS A 157 15.45 8.66 -12.18
CA LYS A 157 15.76 7.23 -12.00
C LYS A 157 17.24 6.98 -12.32
N ARG A 158 17.98 6.59 -11.30
CA ARG A 158 19.44 6.28 -11.37
C ARG A 158 19.76 4.89 -10.83
N ASN A 159 18.85 4.31 -10.08
CA ASN A 159 18.98 3.01 -9.44
C ASN A 159 17.98 2.03 -10.03
N GLU A 160 18.37 0.76 -10.05
CA GLU A 160 17.50 -0.34 -10.45
C GLU A 160 17.77 -1.58 -9.58
N LEU A 161 16.79 -2.44 -9.48
CA LEU A 161 16.94 -3.77 -8.88
C LEU A 161 17.43 -4.74 -9.96
N SER A 162 18.49 -5.49 -9.68
CA SER A 162 18.84 -6.66 -10.46
C SER A 162 17.94 -7.85 -10.09
N GLU A 163 17.94 -8.90 -10.89
CA GLU A 163 17.24 -10.15 -10.55
C GLU A 163 17.71 -10.72 -9.20
N ALA A 164 19.01 -10.66 -8.90
CA ALA A 164 19.55 -11.08 -7.62
C ALA A 164 18.98 -10.27 -6.44
N HIS A 165 18.84 -8.93 -6.59
CA HIS A 165 18.22 -8.10 -5.57
C HIS A 165 16.75 -8.47 -5.34
N ILE A 166 16.01 -8.73 -6.42
CA ILE A 166 14.61 -9.15 -6.34
C ILE A 166 14.50 -10.50 -5.63
N GLU A 167 15.38 -11.44 -5.97
CA GLU A 167 15.43 -12.77 -5.34
C GLU A 167 15.73 -12.65 -3.84
N ASP A 168 16.70 -11.83 -3.45
CA ASP A 168 17.06 -11.63 -2.04
C ASP A 168 15.90 -10.99 -1.25
N ILE A 169 15.26 -9.96 -1.79
CA ILE A 169 14.09 -9.33 -1.15
C ILE A 169 12.95 -10.35 -1.02
N THR A 170 12.74 -11.17 -2.04
CA THR A 170 11.71 -12.22 -2.03
C THR A 170 12.02 -13.31 -0.98
N LYS A 171 13.29 -13.69 -0.84
CA LYS A 171 13.74 -14.61 0.23
C LYS A 171 13.52 -14.02 1.62
N LEU A 172 13.88 -12.75 1.82
CA LEU A 172 13.64 -12.06 3.09
C LEU A 172 12.14 -12.07 3.44
N TYR A 173 11.28 -11.80 2.45
CA TYR A 173 9.84 -11.87 2.65
C TYR A 173 9.36 -13.29 2.96
N SER A 174 9.87 -14.30 2.28
CA SER A 174 9.41 -15.69 2.41
C SER A 174 9.86 -16.37 3.72
N ASN A 175 10.99 -15.94 4.28
CA ASN A 175 11.61 -16.51 5.49
C ASN A 175 11.09 -15.88 6.79
N PHE A 176 9.83 -15.45 6.83
CA PHE A 176 9.21 -14.81 8.00
C PHE A 176 8.70 -15.84 9.02
#